data_bc7d1de5f83749b504c8f9171df846d0
#
_entry.id   bc7d1de5f83749b504c8f9171df846d0
#
_cell.length_a   1.000
_cell.length_b   1.000
_cell.length_c   1.000
_cell.angle_alpha   90.00
_cell.angle_beta   90.00
_cell.angle_gamma   90.00
#
_symmetry.space_group_name_H-M   'P 1'
#
loop_
_entity.id
_entity.type
_entity.pdbx_description
1 polymer ?
#
loop_
_entity_poly.entity_id
_entity_poly.type
_entity_poly.pdbx_seq_one_letter_code
_entity_poly.pdbx_strand_id
1 'polypeptide(L)'
;MDGGTWEAQATSLHASSLPRGKTAVDLSADYFRCLYGYVQMVLQNTYGDKYLSTQSLSYVITVPALWTDRSKALTLRAASEGGFNGKVTLVTEPEAAAVYCATLCEEVDLRVGSKFLGTTLTSCY
;
A
#
# COMPACT_ATOMS: atom_id res chain seq x y z
N MET A 1 17.42 -12.55 33.62
CA MET A 1 17.31 -12.82 32.18
C MET A 1 16.31 -11.79 31.65
N ASP A 2 16.86 -10.63 31.25
CA ASP A 2 16.04 -9.49 30.88
C ASP A 2 15.70 -9.62 29.41
N GLY A 3 14.48 -10.03 29.16
CA GLY A 3 13.90 -10.04 27.84
C GLY A 3 13.62 -8.60 27.37
N GLY A 4 14.69 -7.90 26.99
CA GLY A 4 14.52 -6.67 26.24
C GLY A 4 13.80 -7.01 24.96
N THR A 5 12.55 -6.54 24.83
CA THR A 5 11.73 -6.84 23.68
C THR A 5 12.42 -6.30 22.43
N TRP A 6 12.45 -7.08 21.35
CA TRP A 6 12.97 -6.69 20.03
C TRP A 6 12.42 -5.33 19.57
N GLU A 7 11.24 -4.94 20.03
CA GLU A 7 10.60 -3.64 19.78
C GLU A 7 11.41 -2.46 20.37
N ALA A 8 11.96 -2.60 21.58
CA ALA A 8 12.80 -1.56 22.19
C ALA A 8 14.13 -1.42 21.45
N GLN A 9 14.71 -2.52 20.99
CA GLN A 9 15.95 -2.51 20.19
C GLN A 9 15.71 -1.94 18.78
N ALA A 10 14.61 -2.30 18.13
CA ALA A 10 14.23 -1.75 16.83
C ALA A 10 14.02 -0.23 16.89
N THR A 11 13.36 0.27 17.93
CA THR A 11 13.13 1.72 18.12
C THR A 11 14.45 2.46 18.37
N SER A 12 15.39 1.87 19.10
CA SER A 12 16.69 2.47 19.38
C SER A 12 17.60 2.54 18.14
N LEU A 13 17.60 1.51 17.30
CA LEU A 13 18.39 1.46 16.07
C LEU A 13 17.87 2.45 15.01
N HIS A 14 16.56 2.69 14.94
CA HIS A 14 15.99 3.59 13.96
C HIS A 14 16.17 5.07 14.30
N ALA A 15 16.17 5.45 15.57
CA ALA A 15 16.28 6.85 15.95
C ALA A 15 17.67 7.45 15.63
N SER A 16 18.73 6.64 15.61
CA SER A 16 20.10 7.09 15.35
C SER A 16 20.45 7.19 13.85
N SER A 17 19.67 6.59 12.97
CA SER A 17 19.93 6.52 11.52
C SER A 17 19.12 7.53 10.68
N LEU A 18 18.17 8.24 11.29
CA LEU A 18 17.38 9.22 10.58
C LEU A 18 18.15 10.53 10.38
N PRO A 19 18.01 11.22 9.25
CA PRO A 19 18.55 12.56 9.07
C PRO A 19 18.07 13.52 10.16
N ARG A 20 18.94 14.44 10.60
CA ARG A 20 18.61 15.37 11.67
C ARG A 20 17.33 16.14 11.38
N GLY A 21 16.40 16.13 12.33
CA GLY A 21 15.13 16.85 12.25
C GLY A 21 14.05 16.19 11.42
N LYS A 22 14.28 14.95 10.90
CA LYS A 22 13.29 14.19 10.16
C LYS A 22 12.72 13.07 11.01
N THR A 23 11.41 12.87 10.91
CA THR A 23 10.73 11.69 11.44
C THR A 23 10.61 10.61 10.36
N ALA A 24 10.26 9.38 10.76
CA ALA A 24 9.97 8.31 9.80
C ALA A 24 8.82 8.68 8.84
N VAL A 25 7.83 9.45 9.32
CA VAL A 25 6.71 9.94 8.50
C VAL A 25 7.20 10.92 7.45
N ASP A 26 8.11 11.86 7.83
CA ASP A 26 8.67 12.84 6.89
C ASP A 26 9.46 12.14 5.77
N LEU A 27 10.24 11.11 6.10
CA LEU A 27 10.97 10.33 5.10
C LEU A 27 10.03 9.54 4.19
N SER A 28 8.97 8.98 4.76
CA SER A 28 7.95 8.30 3.97
C SER A 28 7.23 9.27 3.04
N ALA A 29 6.94 10.48 3.49
CA ALA A 29 6.35 11.52 2.65
C ALA A 29 7.30 11.98 1.53
N ASP A 30 8.60 12.12 1.81
CA ASP A 30 9.61 12.42 0.80
C ASP A 30 9.69 11.31 -0.27
N TYR A 31 9.66 10.04 0.17
CA TYR A 31 9.60 8.89 -0.75
C TYR A 31 8.32 8.91 -1.60
N PHE A 32 7.16 9.10 -0.99
CA PHE A 32 5.89 9.20 -1.71
C PHE A 32 5.88 10.37 -2.70
N ARG A 33 6.54 11.47 -2.39
CA ARG A 33 6.67 12.61 -3.31
C ARG A 33 7.45 12.26 -4.56
N CYS A 34 8.57 11.56 -4.41
CA CYS A 34 9.34 11.06 -5.54
C CYS A 34 8.54 10.06 -6.37
N LEU A 35 7.87 9.13 -5.70
CA LEU A 35 7.02 8.11 -6.35
C LEU A 35 5.86 8.77 -7.12
N TYR A 36 5.18 9.74 -6.52
CA TYR A 36 4.10 10.48 -7.15
C TYR A 36 4.56 11.19 -8.43
N GLY A 37 5.70 11.86 -8.37
CA GLY A 37 6.30 12.51 -9.56
C GLY A 37 6.59 11.51 -10.68
N TYR A 38 7.12 10.34 -10.34
CA TYR A 38 7.35 9.27 -11.31
C TYR A 38 6.05 8.73 -11.91
N VAL A 39 5.04 8.48 -11.08
CA VAL A 39 3.71 8.01 -11.53
C VAL A 39 3.09 9.02 -12.49
N GLN A 40 3.12 10.32 -12.16
CA GLN A 40 2.60 11.37 -13.04
C GLN A 40 3.31 11.39 -14.40
N MET A 41 4.62 11.29 -14.40
CA MET A 41 5.42 11.23 -15.63
C MET A 41 5.04 10.02 -16.49
N VAL A 42 4.91 8.83 -15.90
CA VAL A 42 4.51 7.61 -16.63
C VAL A 42 3.10 7.74 -17.19
N LEU A 43 2.15 8.25 -16.40
CA LEU A 43 0.77 8.44 -16.85
C LEU A 43 0.69 9.46 -18.00
N GLN A 44 1.41 10.58 -17.91
CA GLN A 44 1.47 11.58 -18.98
C GLN A 44 2.03 10.99 -20.27
N ASN A 45 3.12 10.24 -20.17
CA ASN A 45 3.75 9.61 -21.34
C ASN A 45 2.84 8.53 -21.97
N THR A 46 2.03 7.85 -21.18
CA THR A 46 1.18 6.74 -21.64
C THR A 46 -0.16 7.24 -22.21
N TYR A 47 -0.80 8.18 -21.54
CA TYR A 47 -2.17 8.59 -21.86
C TYR A 47 -2.30 10.03 -22.37
N GLY A 48 -1.29 10.88 -22.12
CA GLY A 48 -1.30 12.30 -22.49
C GLY A 48 -2.12 13.18 -21.54
N ASP A 49 -1.77 14.46 -21.51
CA ASP A 49 -2.37 15.45 -20.60
C ASP A 49 -3.88 15.63 -20.81
N LYS A 50 -4.31 15.61 -22.07
CA LYS A 50 -5.73 15.80 -22.43
C LYS A 50 -6.61 14.70 -21.82
N TYR A 51 -6.15 13.46 -21.83
CA TYR A 51 -6.88 12.34 -21.23
C TYR A 51 -6.89 12.46 -19.72
N LEU A 52 -5.73 12.70 -19.10
CA LEU A 52 -5.59 12.78 -17.65
C LEU A 52 -6.41 13.92 -17.04
N SER A 53 -6.55 15.06 -17.73
CA SER A 53 -7.35 16.18 -17.25
C SER A 53 -8.85 15.87 -17.13
N THR A 54 -9.33 14.80 -17.77
CA THR A 54 -10.73 14.35 -17.72
C THR A 54 -10.95 13.19 -16.75
N GLN A 55 -9.88 12.63 -16.18
CA GLN A 55 -9.95 11.43 -15.33
C GLN A 55 -9.79 11.78 -13.85
N SER A 56 -10.53 11.06 -13.01
CA SER A 56 -10.33 11.06 -11.56
C SER A 56 -9.48 9.86 -11.19
N LEU A 57 -8.27 10.10 -10.66
CA LEU A 57 -7.36 9.04 -10.27
C LEU A 57 -7.68 8.57 -8.84
N SER A 58 -7.68 7.25 -8.67
CA SER A 58 -7.72 6.59 -7.36
C SER A 58 -6.44 5.79 -7.17
N TYR A 59 -5.91 5.82 -5.94
CA TYR A 59 -4.68 5.13 -5.60
C TYR A 59 -4.94 4.05 -4.56
N VAL A 60 -4.30 2.91 -4.72
CA VAL A 60 -4.32 1.83 -3.73
C VAL A 60 -2.89 1.63 -3.22
N ILE A 61 -2.73 1.67 -1.91
CA ILE A 61 -1.45 1.41 -1.25
C ILE A 61 -1.60 0.14 -0.42
N THR A 62 -0.73 -0.82 -0.62
CA THR A 62 -0.70 -2.05 0.18
C THR A 62 0.12 -1.84 1.44
N VAL A 63 -0.34 -2.43 2.54
CA VAL A 63 0.31 -2.39 3.85
C VAL A 63 0.33 -3.79 4.47
N PRO A 64 1.31 -4.11 5.32
CA PRO A 64 1.32 -5.36 6.07
C PRO A 64 0.06 -5.54 6.91
N ALA A 65 -0.48 -6.78 6.96
CA ALA A 65 -1.69 -7.08 7.70
C ALA A 65 -1.58 -6.78 9.21
N LEU A 66 -0.38 -6.94 9.77
CA LEU A 66 -0.11 -6.71 11.20
C LEU A 66 0.04 -5.24 11.60
N TRP A 67 -0.02 -4.32 10.66
CA TRP A 67 0.09 -2.90 11.00
C TRP A 67 -1.10 -2.41 11.80
N THR A 68 -0.80 -1.64 12.85
CA THR A 68 -1.81 -1.00 13.69
C THR A 68 -2.55 0.10 12.92
N ASP A 69 -3.74 0.47 13.39
CA ASP A 69 -4.50 1.57 12.81
C ASP A 69 -3.72 2.90 12.85
N ARG A 70 -2.90 3.09 13.89
CA ARG A 70 -1.99 4.23 13.97
C ARG A 70 -0.97 4.22 12.83
N SER A 71 -0.34 3.08 12.54
CA SER A 71 0.62 2.95 11.45
C SER A 71 -0.04 3.19 10.09
N LYS A 72 -1.25 2.66 9.90
CA LYS A 72 -2.06 2.88 8.71
C LYS A 72 -2.40 4.37 8.52
N ALA A 73 -2.84 5.05 9.58
CA ALA A 73 -3.14 6.49 9.55
C ALA A 73 -1.90 7.34 9.23
N LEU A 74 -0.73 7.00 9.78
CA LEU A 74 0.53 7.67 9.48
C LEU A 74 0.96 7.46 8.01
N THR A 75 0.71 6.28 7.45
CA THR A 75 0.97 5.99 6.03
C THR A 75 0.08 6.83 5.12
N LEU A 76 -1.22 6.94 5.42
CA LEU A 76 -2.13 7.80 4.67
C LEU A 76 -1.70 9.27 4.74
N ARG A 77 -1.30 9.74 5.92
CA ARG A 77 -0.77 11.08 6.11
C ARG A 77 0.47 11.30 5.25
N ALA A 78 1.45 10.41 5.30
CA ALA A 78 2.67 10.50 4.50
C ALA A 78 2.37 10.50 2.99
N ALA A 79 1.43 9.68 2.52
CA ALA A 79 1.01 9.65 1.13
C ALA A 79 0.37 10.99 0.70
N SER A 80 -0.52 11.55 1.52
CA SER A 80 -1.12 12.86 1.27
C SER A 80 -0.08 13.98 1.22
N GLU A 81 0.86 14.03 2.16
CA GLU A 81 1.98 14.99 2.18
C GLU A 81 2.93 14.78 0.99
N GLY A 82 3.01 13.56 0.46
CA GLY A 82 3.74 13.19 -0.75
C GLY A 82 3.06 13.56 -2.07
N GLY A 83 1.82 14.07 -2.03
CA GLY A 83 1.12 14.55 -3.23
C GLY A 83 0.00 13.65 -3.74
N PHE A 84 -0.26 12.50 -3.10
CA PHE A 84 -1.39 11.64 -3.44
C PHE A 84 -2.70 12.24 -2.92
N ASN A 85 -3.16 13.33 -3.54
CA ASN A 85 -4.33 14.11 -3.10
C ASN A 85 -5.66 13.57 -3.62
N GLY A 86 -5.64 12.46 -4.40
CA GLY A 86 -6.85 11.77 -4.87
C GLY A 86 -7.44 10.84 -3.81
N LYS A 87 -8.37 9.98 -4.23
CA LYS A 87 -8.88 8.92 -3.36
C LYS A 87 -7.77 7.89 -3.11
N VAL A 88 -7.24 7.84 -1.89
CA VAL A 88 -6.28 6.82 -1.45
C VAL A 88 -7.01 5.79 -0.60
N THR A 89 -6.85 4.51 -0.94
CA THR A 89 -7.38 3.37 -0.20
C THR A 89 -6.21 2.50 0.27
N LEU A 90 -6.23 2.08 1.53
CA LEU A 90 -5.30 1.07 2.03
C LEU A 90 -5.93 -0.33 1.89
N VAL A 91 -5.13 -1.26 1.43
CA VAL A 91 -5.46 -2.69 1.34
C VAL A 91 -4.32 -3.45 1.99
N THR A 92 -4.60 -4.55 2.68
CA THR A 92 -3.52 -5.36 3.22
C THR A 92 -2.85 -6.18 2.11
N GLU A 93 -1.56 -6.48 2.28
CA GLU A 93 -0.82 -7.30 1.30
C GLU A 93 -1.48 -8.67 1.06
N PRO A 94 -1.98 -9.41 2.08
CA PRO A 94 -2.72 -10.65 1.85
C PRO A 94 -4.02 -10.46 1.06
N GLU A 95 -4.77 -9.39 1.31
CA GLU A 95 -5.98 -9.07 0.53
C GLU A 95 -5.65 -8.81 -0.94
N ALA A 96 -4.62 -8.02 -1.20
CA ALA A 96 -4.18 -7.75 -2.57
C ALA A 96 -3.71 -9.04 -3.28
N ALA A 97 -2.98 -9.90 -2.58
CA ALA A 97 -2.56 -11.20 -3.10
C ALA A 97 -3.75 -12.12 -3.40
N ALA A 98 -4.76 -12.16 -2.51
CA ALA A 98 -5.96 -12.96 -2.71
C ALA A 98 -6.76 -12.51 -3.93
N VAL A 99 -6.92 -11.20 -4.13
CA VAL A 99 -7.58 -10.64 -5.33
C VAL A 99 -6.82 -11.05 -6.60
N TYR A 100 -5.49 -10.93 -6.59
CA TYR A 100 -4.68 -11.33 -7.74
C TYR A 100 -4.80 -12.83 -8.05
N CYS A 101 -4.75 -13.69 -7.03
CA CYS A 101 -4.95 -15.13 -7.21
C CYS A 101 -6.35 -15.45 -7.75
N ALA A 102 -7.39 -14.75 -7.27
CA ALA A 102 -8.74 -14.95 -7.77
C ALA A 102 -8.85 -14.60 -9.27
N THR A 103 -8.24 -13.50 -9.72
CA THR A 103 -8.24 -13.14 -11.15
C THR A 103 -7.51 -14.16 -12.02
N LEU A 104 -6.41 -14.73 -11.54
CA LEU A 104 -5.69 -15.80 -12.25
C LEU A 104 -6.51 -17.11 -12.32
N CYS A 105 -7.28 -17.42 -11.26
CA CYS A 105 -8.13 -18.61 -11.23
C CYS A 105 -9.34 -18.50 -12.17
N GLU A 106 -9.81 -17.31 -12.48
CA GLU A 106 -10.87 -17.11 -13.48
C GLU A 106 -10.41 -17.45 -14.92
N GLU A 107 -9.12 -17.33 -15.20
CA GLU A 107 -8.53 -17.78 -16.48
C GLU A 107 -8.31 -19.28 -16.54
N VAL A 108 -8.21 -19.97 -15.41
CA VAL A 108 -8.05 -21.43 -15.31
C VAL A 108 -9.41 -22.07 -15.06
N ASP A 109 -10.15 -22.24 -16.16
CA ASP A 109 -11.32 -23.09 -16.32
C ASP A 109 -12.33 -23.15 -15.17
N LEU A 110 -13.37 -22.34 -15.28
CA LEU A 110 -14.62 -22.38 -14.48
C LEU A 110 -15.29 -23.79 -14.44
N ARG A 111 -14.71 -24.82 -15.03
CA ARG A 111 -15.24 -26.18 -15.06
C ARG A 111 -14.78 -27.06 -13.89
N VAL A 112 -13.77 -26.64 -13.13
CA VAL A 112 -13.35 -27.37 -11.93
C VAL A 112 -13.98 -26.75 -10.70
N GLY A 113 -15.29 -26.79 -10.65
CA GLY A 113 -16.03 -26.86 -9.40
C GLY A 113 -16.34 -25.53 -8.72
N SER A 114 -17.56 -25.08 -8.93
CA SER A 114 -18.28 -24.17 -8.02
C SER A 114 -18.14 -24.49 -6.51
N LYS A 115 -17.61 -25.64 -6.15
CA LYS A 115 -17.30 -26.03 -4.77
C LYS A 115 -16.03 -25.39 -4.21
N PHE A 116 -15.04 -25.10 -5.02
CA PHE A 116 -13.77 -24.53 -4.53
C PHE A 116 -13.91 -23.03 -4.25
N LEU A 117 -14.55 -22.28 -5.13
CA LEU A 117 -14.81 -20.85 -4.95
C LEU A 117 -15.78 -20.56 -3.81
N GLY A 118 -16.83 -21.40 -3.66
CA GLY A 118 -17.82 -21.24 -2.58
C GLY A 118 -17.26 -21.49 -1.18
N THR A 119 -16.24 -22.31 -1.04
CA THR A 119 -15.65 -22.64 0.28
C THR A 119 -14.53 -21.69 0.68
N THR A 120 -13.80 -21.16 -0.27
CA THR A 120 -12.64 -20.30 0.01
C THR A 120 -13.05 -18.84 0.26
N LEU A 121 -14.05 -18.32 -0.44
CA LEU A 121 -14.51 -16.94 -0.28
C LEU A 121 -15.40 -16.72 0.95
N THR A 122 -16.10 -17.75 1.43
CA THR A 122 -16.88 -17.68 2.69
C THR A 122 -16.02 -17.79 3.94
N SER A 123 -14.76 -18.19 3.83
CA SER A 123 -13.82 -18.28 4.96
C SER A 123 -12.95 -17.01 5.12
N CYS A 124 -13.06 -16.04 4.24
CA CYS A 124 -12.28 -14.78 4.27
C CYS A 124 -13.10 -13.54 4.63
N TYR A 125 -14.38 -13.74 5.11
CA TYR A 125 -15.20 -12.65 5.66
C TYR A 125 -15.47 -12.85 7.13
#